data_d2f8b69002a6bf16b351d42b04872a6e
#
_entry.id   d2f8b69002a6bf16b351d42b04872a6e
#
_cell.length_a   1.000
_cell.length_b   1.000
_cell.length_c   1.000
_cell.angle_alpha   90.00
_cell.angle_beta   90.00
_cell.angle_gamma   90.00
#
_symmetry.space_group_name_H-M   'P 1'
#
loop_
_entity.id
_entity.type
_entity.pdbx_description
1 polymer ?
#
loop_
_entity_poly.entity_id
_entity_poly.type
_entity_poly.pdbx_seq_one_letter_code
_entity_poly.pdbx_strand_id
1 'polypeptide(L)'
;AKAIQDALSKIFNEIEHQSTLWHATPFALLFLARIFMQARAVAGKNANKNNQNAAAEEIGGNNQNAADRNADKSWQNDAASRNDENEAAGFIAARLGGFFAFMLEICDDADKISHAAPLASFSDMLAEKYLWPQSDEDDEVRWEEHFYDDELFYSLYFYSRAVLDATGVDFAPFKSKPDGI
;
A
#
# COMPACT_ATOMS: atom_id res chain seq x y z
N ALA A 1 11.55 -11.41 -4.90
CA ALA A 1 10.55 -11.41 -3.81
C ALA A 1 11.14 -10.95 -2.48
N LYS A 2 12.24 -11.55 -1.95
CA LYS A 2 12.79 -11.23 -0.62
C LYS A 2 13.16 -9.74 -0.44
N ALA A 3 13.87 -9.14 -1.40
CA ALA A 3 14.26 -7.73 -1.31
C ALA A 3 13.06 -6.77 -1.24
N ILE A 4 11.99 -7.07 -1.95
CA ILE A 4 10.73 -6.30 -1.89
C ILE A 4 10.08 -6.47 -0.52
N GLN A 5 10.03 -7.68 0.00
CA GLN A 5 9.50 -7.96 1.33
C GLN A 5 10.26 -7.21 2.42
N ASP A 6 11.59 -7.26 2.38
CA ASP A 6 12.45 -6.58 3.36
C ASP A 6 12.26 -5.05 3.30
N ALA A 7 12.14 -4.49 2.09
CA ALA A 7 11.89 -3.07 1.88
C ALA A 7 10.50 -2.64 2.43
N LEU A 8 9.44 -3.38 2.10
CA LEU A 8 8.10 -3.09 2.60
C LEU A 8 8.01 -3.21 4.12
N SER A 9 8.65 -4.23 4.71
CA SER A 9 8.67 -4.40 6.17
C SER A 9 9.35 -3.24 6.88
N LYS A 10 10.44 -2.71 6.33
CA LYS A 10 11.09 -1.50 6.87
C LYS A 10 10.16 -0.29 6.79
N ILE A 11 9.54 -0.06 5.62
CA ILE A 11 8.61 1.06 5.43
C ILE A 11 7.45 0.97 6.42
N PHE A 12 6.87 -0.22 6.61
CA PHE A 12 5.74 -0.39 7.53
C PHE A 12 6.13 -0.08 8.97
N ASN A 13 7.30 -0.55 9.42
CA ASN A 13 7.80 -0.25 10.76
C ASN A 13 8.08 1.25 11.00
N GLU A 14 8.45 1.99 9.95
CA GLU A 14 8.67 3.45 10.04
C GLU A 14 7.37 4.25 10.01
N ILE A 15 6.32 3.72 9.39
CA ILE A 15 5.03 4.41 9.25
C ILE A 15 4.14 4.16 10.47
N GLU A 16 4.20 2.97 11.04
CA GLU A 16 3.44 2.55 12.20
C GLU A 16 4.40 2.06 13.28
N HIS A 17 4.23 2.51 14.50
CA HIS A 17 5.00 2.07 15.64
C HIS A 17 4.08 1.85 16.84
N GLN A 18 3.93 0.58 17.26
CA GLN A 18 3.12 0.21 18.43
C GLN A 18 1.67 0.71 18.37
N SER A 19 1.04 0.60 17.21
CA SER A 19 -0.32 1.09 16.94
C SER A 19 -0.47 2.62 17.04
N THR A 20 0.63 3.37 16.91
CA THR A 20 0.65 4.83 16.88
C THR A 20 1.03 5.33 15.50
N LEU A 21 0.34 6.36 15.02
CA LEU A 21 0.65 7.00 13.75
C LEU A 21 1.59 8.18 13.96
N TRP A 22 2.57 8.27 13.07
CA TRP A 22 3.50 9.39 13.04
C TRP A 22 3.00 10.50 12.13
N HIS A 23 3.54 11.68 12.31
CA HIS A 23 3.27 12.85 11.48
C HIS A 23 3.43 12.59 9.97
N ALA A 24 4.41 11.77 9.60
CA ALA A 24 4.66 11.38 8.21
C ALA A 24 3.65 10.34 7.67
N THR A 25 2.89 9.64 8.53
CA THR A 25 2.05 8.50 8.14
C THR A 25 1.03 8.85 7.06
N PRO A 26 0.19 9.91 7.18
CA PRO A 26 -0.81 10.22 6.15
C PRO A 26 -0.17 10.55 4.80
N PHE A 27 1.00 11.19 4.80
CA PHE A 27 1.76 11.51 3.59
C PHE A 27 2.36 10.27 2.94
N ALA A 28 2.95 9.38 3.73
CA ALA A 28 3.50 8.11 3.24
C ALA A 28 2.40 7.24 2.62
N LEU A 29 1.21 7.18 3.24
CA LEU A 29 0.07 6.43 2.72
C LEU A 29 -0.37 6.90 1.34
N LEU A 30 -0.28 8.20 1.01
CA LEU A 30 -0.56 8.71 -0.34
C LEU A 30 0.33 8.04 -1.41
N PHE A 31 1.62 7.87 -1.13
CA PHE A 31 2.56 7.24 -2.06
C PHE A 31 2.33 5.74 -2.13
N LEU A 32 2.13 5.08 -0.99
CA LEU A 32 1.89 3.65 -0.94
C LEU A 32 0.56 3.27 -1.62
N ALA A 33 -0.48 4.09 -1.47
CA ALA A 33 -1.75 3.90 -2.17
C ALA A 33 -1.57 3.97 -3.70
N ARG A 34 -0.75 4.87 -4.22
CA ARG A 34 -0.41 4.92 -5.65
C ARG A 34 0.32 3.66 -6.11
N ILE A 35 1.31 3.20 -5.36
CA ILE A 35 2.05 1.96 -5.66
C ILE A 35 1.09 0.77 -5.65
N PHE A 36 0.21 0.68 -4.67
CA PHE A 36 -0.81 -0.36 -4.57
C PHE A 36 -1.73 -0.39 -5.79
N MET A 37 -2.27 0.77 -6.18
CA MET A 37 -3.16 0.87 -7.34
C MET A 37 -2.45 0.49 -8.64
N GLN A 38 -1.18 0.89 -8.82
CA GLN A 38 -0.36 0.48 -9.95
C GLN A 38 -0.11 -1.04 -9.97
N ALA A 39 0.27 -1.61 -8.83
CA ALA A 39 0.51 -3.04 -8.70
C ALA A 39 -0.76 -3.85 -9.01
N ARG A 40 -1.93 -3.44 -8.50
CA ARG A 40 -3.21 -4.06 -8.84
C ARG A 40 -3.55 -3.98 -10.32
N ALA A 41 -3.29 -2.83 -10.95
CA ALA A 41 -3.54 -2.66 -12.38
C ALA A 41 -2.66 -3.58 -13.24
N VAL A 42 -1.40 -3.81 -12.85
CA VAL A 42 -0.50 -4.76 -13.52
C VAL A 42 -0.98 -6.19 -13.32
N ALA A 43 -1.24 -6.60 -12.09
CA ALA A 43 -1.70 -7.96 -11.77
C ALA A 43 -3.05 -8.29 -12.45
N GLY A 44 -4.00 -7.32 -12.49
CA GLY A 44 -5.33 -7.52 -13.06
C GLY A 44 -5.36 -7.62 -14.59
N LYS A 45 -4.47 -6.94 -15.30
CA LYS A 45 -4.43 -7.01 -16.79
C LYS A 45 -4.12 -8.41 -17.31
N ASN A 46 -3.44 -9.22 -16.55
CA ASN A 46 -2.98 -10.54 -16.96
C ASN A 46 -3.93 -11.66 -16.55
N ALA A 47 -4.70 -11.51 -15.50
CA ALA A 47 -5.81 -12.41 -15.20
C ALA A 47 -6.83 -12.45 -16.37
N ASN A 48 -7.09 -11.30 -16.99
CA ASN A 48 -7.97 -11.22 -18.16
C ASN A 48 -7.37 -11.83 -19.43
N LYS A 49 -6.06 -11.71 -19.64
CA LYS A 49 -5.40 -12.32 -20.81
C LYS A 49 -5.32 -13.83 -20.71
N ASN A 50 -5.04 -14.37 -19.53
CA ASN A 50 -5.01 -15.82 -19.33
C ASN A 50 -6.38 -16.46 -19.55
N ASN A 51 -7.49 -15.80 -19.13
CA ASN A 51 -8.84 -16.28 -19.41
C ASN A 51 -9.21 -16.21 -20.91
N GLN A 52 -8.71 -15.21 -21.64
CA GLN A 52 -8.95 -15.12 -23.09
C GLN A 52 -8.15 -16.17 -23.87
N ASN A 53 -6.91 -16.46 -23.45
CA ASN A 53 -6.10 -17.49 -24.11
C ASN A 53 -6.62 -18.91 -23.81
N ALA A 54 -7.05 -19.18 -22.59
CA ALA A 54 -7.68 -20.47 -22.25
C ALA A 54 -8.99 -20.72 -23.07
N ALA A 55 -9.79 -19.67 -23.28
CA ALA A 55 -11.00 -19.76 -24.12
C ALA A 55 -10.68 -19.90 -25.62
N ALA A 56 -9.53 -19.42 -26.09
CA ALA A 56 -9.10 -19.54 -27.48
C ALA A 56 -8.48 -20.92 -27.80
N GLU A 57 -7.84 -21.57 -26.84
CA GLU A 57 -7.31 -22.92 -26.99
C GLU A 57 -8.40 -24.00 -27.07
N GLU A 58 -9.55 -23.80 -26.46
CA GLU A 58 -10.70 -24.71 -26.60
C GLU A 58 -11.36 -24.68 -28.00
N ILE A 59 -11.13 -23.64 -28.80
CA ILE A 59 -11.74 -23.47 -30.13
C ILE A 59 -10.81 -23.82 -31.28
N GLY A 60 -9.48 -23.92 -31.04
CA GLY A 60 -8.44 -24.03 -32.07
C GLY A 60 -7.77 -25.40 -32.16
N GLY A 61 -8.53 -26.44 -32.49
CA GLY A 61 -7.95 -27.74 -32.90
C GLY A 61 -7.24 -27.65 -34.25
N ASN A 62 -5.95 -27.98 -34.27
CA ASN A 62 -5.14 -28.42 -35.42
C ASN A 62 -4.88 -27.45 -36.58
N ASN A 63 -3.72 -26.80 -36.54
CA ASN A 63 -2.88 -26.64 -37.73
C ASN A 63 -1.40 -26.46 -37.37
N GLN A 64 -0.63 -27.53 -37.40
CA GLN A 64 0.83 -27.51 -37.34
C GLN A 64 1.40 -27.18 -38.71
N ASN A 65 1.97 -26.01 -38.90
CA ASN A 65 2.96 -25.73 -39.96
C ASN A 65 4.29 -25.33 -39.31
N ALA A 66 5.27 -26.19 -39.51
CA ALA A 66 6.63 -26.05 -39.05
C ALA A 66 7.43 -25.07 -39.95
N ALA A 67 7.40 -23.81 -39.62
CA ALA A 67 8.38 -22.82 -40.11
C ALA A 67 8.50 -21.69 -39.10
N ASP A 68 9.66 -21.57 -38.51
CA ASP A 68 10.24 -20.49 -37.71
C ASP A 68 10.66 -20.88 -36.28
N ARG A 69 11.69 -21.72 -36.20
CA ARG A 69 12.34 -22.05 -34.91
C ARG A 69 13.26 -20.96 -34.38
N ASN A 70 13.49 -19.85 -35.07
CA ASN A 70 14.35 -18.76 -34.60
C ASN A 70 13.62 -17.53 -34.03
N ALA A 71 12.33 -17.38 -34.27
CA ALA A 71 11.52 -16.34 -33.62
C ALA A 71 11.16 -16.70 -32.17
N ASP A 72 11.24 -17.96 -31.83
CA ASP A 72 10.73 -18.55 -30.58
C ASP A 72 11.50 -18.12 -29.31
N LYS A 73 12.80 -17.84 -29.40
CA LYS A 73 13.61 -17.49 -28.21
C LYS A 73 13.40 -16.06 -27.71
N SER A 74 13.07 -15.13 -28.57
CA SER A 74 12.77 -13.74 -28.18
C SER A 74 11.44 -13.66 -27.44
N TRP A 75 10.41 -14.35 -27.94
CA TRP A 75 9.09 -14.39 -27.30
C TRP A 75 9.07 -15.11 -25.96
N GLN A 76 9.89 -16.15 -25.81
CA GLN A 76 10.00 -16.89 -24.54
C GLN A 76 10.65 -16.06 -23.43
N ASN A 77 11.68 -15.26 -23.75
CA ASN A 77 12.33 -14.37 -22.77
C ASN A 77 11.41 -13.21 -22.37
N ASP A 78 10.65 -12.64 -23.30
CA ASP A 78 9.67 -11.59 -23.01
C ASP A 78 8.50 -12.12 -22.18
N ALA A 79 8.07 -13.35 -22.39
CA ALA A 79 6.99 -13.96 -21.61
C ALA A 79 7.43 -14.30 -20.18
N ALA A 80 8.65 -14.79 -19.99
CA ALA A 80 9.20 -15.08 -18.67
C ALA A 80 9.38 -13.81 -17.85
N SER A 81 9.94 -12.74 -18.45
CA SER A 81 10.12 -11.44 -17.78
C SER A 81 8.78 -10.82 -17.34
N ARG A 82 7.73 -10.94 -18.17
CA ARG A 82 6.39 -10.46 -17.83
C ARG A 82 5.73 -11.25 -16.70
N ASN A 83 5.99 -12.54 -16.61
CA ASN A 83 5.47 -13.36 -15.51
C ASN A 83 6.11 -12.96 -14.18
N ASP A 84 7.42 -12.71 -14.17
CA ASP A 84 8.14 -12.26 -12.97
C ASP A 84 7.64 -10.88 -12.50
N GLU A 85 7.38 -9.95 -13.42
CA GLU A 85 6.82 -8.63 -13.10
C GLU A 85 5.40 -8.74 -12.52
N ASN A 86 4.58 -9.65 -13.03
CA ASN A 86 3.23 -9.87 -12.57
C ASN A 86 3.18 -10.51 -11.18
N GLU A 87 4.03 -11.49 -10.94
CA GLU A 87 4.17 -12.11 -9.64
C GLU A 87 4.63 -11.09 -8.60
N ALA A 88 5.61 -10.27 -8.95
CA ALA A 88 6.07 -9.18 -8.10
C ALA A 88 4.96 -8.16 -7.80
N ALA A 89 4.19 -7.76 -8.83
CA ALA A 89 3.08 -6.83 -8.67
C ALA A 89 1.95 -7.43 -7.79
N GLY A 90 1.61 -8.68 -7.99
CA GLY A 90 0.64 -9.39 -7.16
C GLY A 90 1.09 -9.46 -5.70
N PHE A 91 2.36 -9.77 -5.46
CA PHE A 91 2.95 -9.80 -4.13
C PHE A 91 2.91 -8.41 -3.46
N ILE A 92 3.30 -7.34 -4.16
CA ILE A 92 3.24 -5.96 -3.65
C ILE A 92 1.80 -5.57 -3.30
N ALA A 93 0.85 -5.86 -4.18
CA ALA A 93 -0.55 -5.55 -3.94
C ALA A 93 -1.09 -6.29 -2.71
N ALA A 94 -0.76 -7.56 -2.53
CA ALA A 94 -1.21 -8.34 -1.37
C ALA A 94 -0.61 -7.79 -0.07
N ARG A 95 0.69 -7.47 -0.04
CA ARG A 95 1.38 -6.95 1.14
C ARG A 95 0.88 -5.56 1.54
N LEU A 96 0.74 -4.65 0.58
CA LEU A 96 0.19 -3.32 0.83
C LEU A 96 -1.29 -3.39 1.23
N GLY A 97 -2.08 -4.25 0.60
CA GLY A 97 -3.48 -4.46 0.97
C GLY A 97 -3.64 -4.92 2.42
N GLY A 98 -2.81 -5.87 2.88
CA GLY A 98 -2.78 -6.31 4.28
C GLY A 98 -2.38 -5.18 5.24
N PHE A 99 -1.37 -4.41 4.89
CA PHE A 99 -0.96 -3.24 5.67
C PHE A 99 -2.07 -2.18 5.75
N PHE A 100 -2.76 -1.88 4.65
CA PHE A 100 -3.86 -0.91 4.65
C PHE A 100 -5.08 -1.39 5.45
N ALA A 101 -5.38 -2.69 5.40
CA ALA A 101 -6.43 -3.27 6.24
C ALA A 101 -6.12 -3.08 7.73
N PHE A 102 -4.87 -3.29 8.15
CA PHE A 102 -4.39 -3.05 9.49
C PHE A 102 -4.42 -1.57 9.88
N MET A 103 -3.98 -0.67 8.97
CA MET A 103 -4.04 0.78 9.20
C MET A 103 -5.47 1.28 9.41
N LEU A 104 -6.45 0.73 8.68
CA LEU A 104 -7.86 1.08 8.89
C LEU A 104 -8.36 0.63 10.27
N GLU A 105 -7.91 -0.51 10.77
CA GLU A 105 -8.26 -0.96 12.14
C GLU A 105 -7.72 0.01 13.19
N ILE A 106 -6.47 0.45 13.06
CA ILE A 106 -5.89 1.48 13.93
C ILE A 106 -6.71 2.78 13.86
N CYS A 107 -7.07 3.23 12.66
CA CYS A 107 -7.88 4.44 12.50
C CYS A 107 -9.28 4.31 13.14
N ASP A 108 -9.92 3.16 13.02
CA ASP A 108 -11.24 2.90 13.64
C ASP A 108 -11.15 2.90 15.17
N ASP A 109 -10.05 2.43 15.75
CA ASP A 109 -9.84 2.45 17.20
C ASP A 109 -9.61 3.88 17.72
N ALA A 110 -8.93 4.74 16.94
CA ALA A 110 -8.76 6.14 17.30
C ALA A 110 -10.08 6.92 17.33
N ASP A 111 -10.99 6.65 16.39
CA ASP A 111 -12.33 7.24 16.40
C ASP A 111 -13.12 6.94 17.67
N LYS A 112 -12.81 5.84 18.37
CA LYS A 112 -13.44 5.47 19.65
C LYS A 112 -12.85 6.22 20.84
N ILE A 113 -11.64 6.72 20.72
CA ILE A 113 -10.87 7.30 21.84
C ILE A 113 -10.88 8.82 21.80
N SER A 114 -10.84 9.42 20.61
CA SER A 114 -10.73 10.87 20.43
C SER A 114 -12.09 11.52 20.15
N HIS A 115 -12.35 12.62 20.84
CA HIS A 115 -13.49 13.53 20.60
C HIS A 115 -13.03 14.83 19.93
N ALA A 116 -11.77 14.92 19.50
CA ALA A 116 -11.25 16.10 18.82
C ALA A 116 -11.82 16.20 17.41
N ALA A 117 -11.90 17.43 16.90
CA ALA A 117 -12.15 17.67 15.49
C ALA A 117 -10.82 17.59 14.73
N PRO A 118 -10.81 17.08 13.48
CA PRO A 118 -9.59 17.14 12.68
C PRO A 118 -9.26 18.58 12.30
N LEU A 119 -7.98 18.85 12.02
CA LEU A 119 -7.53 20.08 11.39
C LEU A 119 -8.32 20.34 10.10
N ALA A 120 -8.50 21.61 9.74
CA ALA A 120 -9.37 21.99 8.63
C ALA A 120 -8.90 21.46 7.27
N SER A 121 -7.61 21.22 7.09
CA SER A 121 -7.05 20.64 5.87
C SER A 121 -5.88 19.72 6.15
N PHE A 122 -5.65 18.81 5.20
CA PHE A 122 -4.49 17.90 5.21
C PHE A 122 -3.15 18.67 5.30
N SER A 123 -3.04 19.81 4.64
CA SER A 123 -1.84 20.64 4.65
C SER A 123 -1.57 21.33 5.98
N ASP A 124 -2.59 21.52 6.82
CA ASP A 124 -2.43 22.19 8.12
C ASP A 124 -1.55 21.35 9.08
N MET A 125 -1.46 20.03 8.86
CA MET A 125 -0.52 19.16 9.58
C MET A 125 0.95 19.52 9.30
N LEU A 126 1.24 20.27 8.24
CA LEU A 126 2.58 20.77 7.90
C LEU A 126 2.83 22.20 8.43
N ALA A 127 1.91 22.77 9.21
CA ALA A 127 2.13 24.08 9.82
C ALA A 127 3.38 24.03 10.75
N GLU A 128 4.14 25.12 10.77
CA GLU A 128 5.42 25.20 11.51
C GLU A 128 5.29 24.78 12.98
N LYS A 129 4.16 25.09 13.61
CA LYS A 129 3.90 24.70 15.01
C LYS A 129 3.85 23.17 15.24
N TYR A 130 3.64 22.39 14.19
CA TYR A 130 3.58 20.93 14.25
C TYR A 130 4.83 20.24 13.69
N LEU A 131 5.74 21.00 13.09
CA LEU A 131 6.98 20.45 12.57
C LEU A 131 8.01 20.30 13.68
N TRP A 132 8.79 19.23 13.60
CA TRP A 132 9.87 19.00 14.55
C TRP A 132 10.89 20.14 14.52
N PRO A 133 11.29 20.69 15.67
CA PRO A 133 12.29 21.76 15.71
C PRO A 133 13.63 21.25 15.18
N GLN A 134 14.37 22.13 14.49
CA GLN A 134 15.67 21.79 13.91
C GLN A 134 16.84 21.91 14.92
N SER A 135 16.57 22.27 16.18
CA SER A 135 17.60 22.46 17.21
C SER A 135 17.44 21.43 18.32
N ASP A 136 18.53 20.77 18.66
CA ASP A 136 18.60 19.70 19.66
C ASP A 136 18.31 20.18 21.10
N GLU A 137 18.35 21.49 21.37
CA GLU A 137 18.22 22.05 22.73
C GLU A 137 16.78 22.11 23.26
N ASP A 138 15.77 22.00 22.38
CA ASP A 138 14.34 22.13 22.74
C ASP A 138 13.55 20.81 22.57
N ASP A 139 14.21 19.71 22.26
CA ASP A 139 13.57 18.46 21.80
C ASP A 139 12.62 17.84 22.84
N GLU A 140 12.99 17.80 24.12
CA GLU A 140 12.16 17.14 25.13
C GLU A 140 10.86 17.90 25.41
N VAL A 141 10.91 19.23 25.52
CA VAL A 141 9.73 20.05 25.88
C VAL A 141 8.73 20.11 24.71
N ARG A 142 9.23 20.26 23.48
CA ARG A 142 8.38 20.33 22.30
C ARG A 142 7.81 18.97 21.90
N TRP A 143 8.49 17.87 22.22
CA TRP A 143 7.98 16.54 21.98
C TRP A 143 6.70 16.28 22.80
N GLU A 144 6.68 16.67 24.06
CA GLU A 144 5.51 16.58 24.91
C GLU A 144 4.36 17.48 24.40
N GLU A 145 4.64 18.71 24.01
CA GLU A 145 3.63 19.64 23.48
C GLU A 145 3.00 19.13 22.17
N HIS A 146 3.80 18.55 21.26
CA HIS A 146 3.30 18.03 19.99
C HIS A 146 2.48 16.73 20.15
N PHE A 147 2.89 15.89 21.08
CA PHE A 147 2.23 14.61 21.32
C PHE A 147 0.85 14.79 21.99
N TYR A 148 0.65 15.89 22.69
CA TYR A 148 -0.60 16.22 23.40
C TYR A 148 -1.51 17.20 22.64
N ASP A 149 -1.20 17.57 21.39
CA ASP A 149 -2.15 18.32 20.56
C ASP A 149 -3.21 17.35 20.01
N ASP A 150 -4.36 17.33 20.65
CA ASP A 150 -5.46 16.41 20.34
C ASP A 150 -5.96 16.59 18.88
N GLU A 151 -5.95 17.82 18.35
CA GLU A 151 -6.39 18.09 16.97
C GLU A 151 -5.39 17.50 15.96
N LEU A 152 -4.09 17.71 16.18
CA LEU A 152 -3.05 17.11 15.35
C LEU A 152 -3.11 15.58 15.43
N PHE A 153 -3.13 15.04 16.64
CA PHE A 153 -3.14 13.61 16.86
C PHE A 153 -4.34 12.96 16.15
N TYR A 154 -5.55 13.47 16.36
CA TYR A 154 -6.75 12.97 15.68
C TYR A 154 -6.66 13.11 14.16
N SER A 155 -6.07 14.22 13.66
CA SER A 155 -5.89 14.45 12.22
C SER A 155 -5.01 13.40 11.54
N LEU A 156 -4.01 12.84 12.23
CA LEU A 156 -3.18 11.77 11.69
C LEU A 156 -4.03 10.54 11.31
N TYR A 157 -4.95 10.16 12.18
CA TYR A 157 -5.86 9.02 11.95
C TYR A 157 -6.93 9.37 10.92
N PHE A 158 -7.58 10.51 11.05
CA PHE A 158 -8.62 10.97 10.14
C PHE A 158 -8.13 11.06 8.70
N TYR A 159 -7.00 11.71 8.47
CA TYR A 159 -6.46 11.87 7.13
C TYR A 159 -5.81 10.59 6.59
N SER A 160 -5.24 9.75 7.43
CA SER A 160 -4.77 8.41 7.03
C SER A 160 -5.92 7.56 6.50
N ARG A 161 -7.03 7.55 7.21
CA ARG A 161 -8.26 6.89 6.77
C ARG A 161 -8.78 7.47 5.47
N ALA A 162 -8.90 8.80 5.38
CA ALA A 162 -9.39 9.47 4.19
C ALA A 162 -8.57 9.16 2.93
N VAL A 163 -7.24 9.03 3.06
CA VAL A 163 -6.35 8.60 1.96
C VAL A 163 -6.69 7.18 1.50
N LEU A 164 -6.93 6.25 2.42
CA LEU A 164 -7.25 4.87 2.07
C LEU A 164 -8.65 4.75 1.47
N ASP A 165 -9.63 5.45 2.04
CA ASP A 165 -11.02 5.51 1.53
C ASP A 165 -11.06 6.09 0.10
N ALA A 166 -10.23 7.09 -0.19
CA ALA A 166 -10.13 7.69 -1.52
C ALA A 166 -9.63 6.72 -2.61
N THR A 167 -9.04 5.57 -2.25
CA THR A 167 -8.70 4.52 -3.22
C THR A 167 -9.93 3.82 -3.79
N GLY A 168 -11.06 3.88 -3.12
CA GLY A 168 -12.29 3.16 -3.47
C GLY A 168 -12.16 1.64 -3.34
N VAL A 169 -11.16 1.14 -2.63
CA VAL A 169 -10.87 -0.30 -2.49
C VAL A 169 -11.42 -0.80 -1.16
N ASP A 170 -12.15 -1.92 -1.22
CA ASP A 170 -12.46 -2.70 -0.02
C ASP A 170 -11.21 -3.49 0.39
N PHE A 171 -10.67 -3.19 1.58
CA PHE A 171 -9.49 -3.87 2.13
C PHE A 171 -9.83 -5.07 3.01
N ALA A 172 -11.10 -5.34 3.31
CA ALA A 172 -11.50 -6.49 4.12
C ALA A 172 -10.97 -7.84 3.60
N PRO A 173 -10.89 -8.11 2.28
CA PRO A 173 -10.31 -9.34 1.76
C PRO A 173 -8.81 -9.53 2.03
N PHE A 174 -8.11 -8.44 2.37
CA PHE A 174 -6.67 -8.47 2.66
C PHE A 174 -6.34 -8.67 4.14
N LYS A 175 -7.36 -8.62 5.02
CA LYS A 175 -7.16 -8.94 6.44
C LYS A 175 -6.58 -10.35 6.54
N SER A 176 -5.40 -10.47 7.14
CA SER A 176 -4.85 -11.77 7.46
C SER A 176 -5.86 -12.49 8.34
N LYS A 177 -6.28 -13.71 7.95
CA LYS A 177 -6.92 -14.57 8.93
C LYS A 177 -5.93 -14.68 10.09
N PRO A 178 -6.34 -14.47 11.35
CA PRO A 178 -5.46 -14.75 12.44
C PRO A 178 -5.01 -16.20 12.27
N ASP A 179 -3.72 -16.37 11.94
CA ASP A 179 -3.12 -17.69 11.91
C ASP A 179 -3.34 -18.24 13.30
N GLY A 180 -4.08 -19.35 13.37
CA GLY A 180 -4.48 -19.95 14.62
C GLY A 180 -3.23 -20.21 15.47
N ILE A 181 -3.18 -19.52 16.61
CA ILE A 181 -2.32 -19.84 17.74
C ILE A 181 -2.80 -21.16 18.36
#